data_a5a2f964a5d9d7ab62d89e990af8d7b8
#
_entry.id   a5a2f964a5d9d7ab62d89e990af8d7b8
#
_cell.length_a   1.000
_cell.length_b   1.000
_cell.length_c   1.000
_cell.angle_alpha   90.00
_cell.angle_beta   90.00
_cell.angle_gamma   90.00
#
_symmetry.space_group_name_H-M   'P 1'
#
loop_
_entity.id
_entity.type
_entity.pdbx_description
1 polymer ?
#
loop_
_entity_poly.entity_id
_entity_poly.type
_entity_poly.pdbx_seq_one_letter_code
_entity_poly.pdbx_strand_id
1 'polypeptide(L)'
;VIDELRPARTTDAGTMGEILYRFQQDTDWMPKLYTGAELIASAGAMIDRGWVTVAVIDGRVQGFIARDGEEICALYLADGINRRGVGRKLLIAIRDGCDRLHLRSFEANEWANRFYLRQGFTE
;
A
#
# COMPACT_ATOMS: atom_id res chain seq x y z
N VAL A 1 -2.01 15.23 -8.08
CA VAL A 1 -0.99 14.84 -9.06
C VAL A 1 0.18 14.16 -8.34
N ILE A 2 0.58 13.01 -8.84
CA ILE A 2 1.72 12.27 -8.29
C ILE A 2 3.01 12.88 -8.84
N ASP A 3 3.92 13.25 -7.93
CA ASP A 3 5.23 13.80 -8.32
C ASP A 3 6.12 12.71 -8.91
N GLU A 4 6.16 11.55 -8.25
CA GLU A 4 6.89 10.38 -8.76
C GLU A 4 6.39 9.08 -8.11
N LEU A 5 6.62 7.98 -8.81
CA LEU A 5 6.54 6.63 -8.28
C LEU A 5 7.97 6.09 -8.28
N ARG A 6 8.43 5.60 -7.14
CA ARG A 6 9.81 5.11 -7.01
C ARG A 6 9.91 3.96 -6.04
N PRO A 7 10.99 3.17 -6.12
CA PRO A 7 11.27 2.19 -5.07
C PRO A 7 11.42 2.89 -3.72
N ALA A 8 10.93 2.24 -2.67
CA ALA A 8 11.06 2.78 -1.32
C ALA A 8 12.51 2.76 -0.86
N ARG A 9 12.87 3.76 -0.06
CA ARG A 9 14.16 3.88 0.62
C ARG A 9 13.97 3.56 2.09
N THR A 10 15.05 3.16 2.76
CA THR A 10 15.03 2.89 4.20
C THR A 10 14.42 4.04 5.00
N THR A 11 14.68 5.28 4.58
CA THR A 11 14.14 6.49 5.22
C THR A 11 12.64 6.64 5.09
N ASP A 12 11.98 5.89 4.21
CA ASP A 12 10.52 5.93 4.03
C ASP A 12 9.77 5.09 5.07
N ALA A 13 10.47 4.23 5.82
CA ALA A 13 9.82 3.30 6.75
C ALA A 13 8.96 4.00 7.79
N GLY A 14 9.42 5.12 8.32
CA GLY A 14 8.67 5.90 9.31
C GLY A 14 7.34 6.41 8.78
N THR A 15 7.35 6.99 7.59
CA THR A 15 6.13 7.51 6.95
C THR A 15 5.18 6.38 6.57
N MET A 16 5.71 5.28 6.05
CA MET A 16 4.90 4.10 5.72
C MET A 16 4.25 3.51 6.97
N GLY A 17 5.02 3.40 8.06
CA GLY A 17 4.50 2.91 9.34
C GLY A 17 3.40 3.80 9.89
N GLU A 18 3.52 5.12 9.71
CA GLU A 18 2.47 6.06 10.11
C GLU A 18 1.20 5.85 9.31
N ILE A 19 1.30 5.64 8.00
CA ILE A 19 0.14 5.34 7.15
C ILE A 19 -0.57 4.07 7.64
N LEU A 20 0.20 3.02 7.91
CA LEU A 20 -0.33 1.75 8.43
C LEU A 20 -1.01 1.94 9.80
N TYR A 21 -0.37 2.70 10.68
CA TYR A 21 -0.90 2.94 12.02
C TYR A 21 -2.22 3.71 11.98
N ARG A 22 -2.29 4.76 11.16
CA ARG A 22 -3.53 5.52 10.98
C ARG A 22 -4.64 4.66 10.41
N PHE A 23 -4.33 3.82 9.43
CA PHE A 23 -5.30 2.89 8.88
C PHE A 23 -5.85 1.97 9.98
N GLN A 24 -4.96 1.41 10.80
CA GLN A 24 -5.34 0.54 11.91
C GLN A 24 -6.24 1.26 12.92
N GLN A 25 -5.89 2.50 13.29
CA GLN A 25 -6.64 3.26 14.28
C GLN A 25 -7.98 3.75 13.76
N ASP A 26 -8.04 4.15 12.50
CA ASP A 26 -9.23 4.78 11.91
C ASP A 26 -10.21 3.79 11.30
N THR A 27 -9.85 2.52 11.24
CA THR A 27 -10.69 1.48 10.63
C THR A 27 -11.31 0.61 11.71
N ASP A 28 -12.62 0.75 11.91
CA ASP A 28 -13.34 0.11 13.01
C ASP A 28 -13.23 -1.42 13.03
N TRP A 29 -13.29 -2.05 11.86
CA TRP A 29 -13.24 -3.51 11.76
C TRP A 29 -11.81 -4.07 11.87
N MET A 30 -10.79 -3.22 11.82
CA MET A 30 -9.40 -3.67 11.85
C MET A 30 -8.92 -3.88 13.28
N PRO A 31 -8.40 -5.08 13.63
CA PRO A 31 -7.82 -5.29 14.96
C PRO A 31 -6.65 -4.35 15.23
N LYS A 32 -6.61 -3.79 16.42
CA LYS A 32 -5.55 -2.86 16.83
C LYS A 32 -4.44 -3.64 17.55
N LEU A 33 -3.76 -4.49 16.78
CA LEU A 33 -2.79 -5.46 17.31
C LEU A 33 -1.36 -4.95 17.37
N TYR A 34 -1.02 -3.89 16.63
CA TYR A 34 0.35 -3.46 16.45
C TYR A 34 0.59 -2.03 16.92
N THR A 35 1.74 -1.82 17.54
CA THR A 35 2.20 -0.47 17.90
C THR A 35 2.75 0.25 16.65
N GLY A 36 2.88 1.57 16.74
CA GLY A 36 3.53 2.33 15.67
C GLY A 36 4.94 1.84 15.37
N ALA A 37 5.71 1.51 16.40
CA ALA A 37 7.08 1.00 16.24
C ALA A 37 7.10 -0.33 15.51
N GLU A 38 6.17 -1.23 15.82
CA GLU A 38 6.06 -2.53 15.14
C GLU A 38 5.71 -2.36 13.66
N LEU A 39 4.84 -1.41 13.34
CA LEU A 39 4.46 -1.14 11.96
C LEU A 39 5.61 -0.50 11.17
N ILE A 40 6.40 0.37 11.78
CA ILE A 40 7.61 0.93 11.17
C ILE A 40 8.61 -0.20 10.87
N ALA A 41 8.80 -1.11 11.81
CA ALA A 41 9.71 -2.25 11.62
C ALA A 41 9.22 -3.17 10.48
N SER A 42 7.92 -3.40 10.40
CA SER A 42 7.32 -4.18 9.31
C SER A 42 7.55 -3.51 7.96
N ALA A 43 7.35 -2.21 7.88
CA ALA A 43 7.61 -1.43 6.66
C ALA A 43 9.09 -1.54 6.26
N GLY A 44 10.01 -1.41 7.21
CA GLY A 44 11.44 -1.57 6.97
C GLY A 44 11.81 -2.93 6.41
N ALA A 45 11.19 -3.98 6.92
CA ALA A 45 11.43 -5.34 6.43
C ALA A 45 10.97 -5.51 4.97
N MET A 46 9.82 -4.95 4.61
CA MET A 46 9.35 -4.98 3.22
C MET A 46 10.28 -4.20 2.29
N ILE A 47 10.77 -3.04 2.74
CA ILE A 47 11.72 -2.22 1.96
C ILE A 47 13.02 -3.00 1.73
N ASP A 48 13.56 -3.64 2.77
CA ASP A 48 14.80 -4.40 2.68
C ASP A 48 14.71 -5.55 1.68
N ARG A 49 13.53 -6.10 1.49
CA ARG A 49 13.28 -7.16 0.51
C ARG A 49 13.09 -6.66 -0.90
N GLY A 50 13.06 -5.34 -1.10
CA GLY A 50 12.87 -4.73 -2.41
C GLY A 50 11.44 -4.82 -2.93
N TRP A 51 10.45 -5.00 -2.06
CA TRP A 51 9.07 -5.22 -2.45
C TRP A 51 8.28 -3.94 -2.72
N VAL A 52 8.76 -2.78 -2.26
CA VAL A 52 7.92 -1.60 -2.09
C VAL A 52 8.15 -0.54 -3.15
N THR A 53 7.06 -0.07 -3.74
CA THR A 53 7.00 1.15 -4.57
C THR A 53 6.17 2.17 -3.82
N VAL A 54 6.67 3.40 -3.72
CA VAL A 54 5.98 4.50 -3.05
C VAL A 54 5.50 5.55 -4.04
N ALA A 55 4.42 6.22 -3.69
CA ALA A 55 3.90 7.38 -4.42
C ALA A 55 4.23 8.64 -3.62
N VAL A 56 4.96 9.55 -4.25
CA VAL A 56 5.33 10.84 -3.67
C VAL A 56 4.39 11.91 -4.21
N ILE A 57 3.73 12.63 -3.31
CA ILE A 57 2.78 13.70 -3.63
C ILE A 57 3.09 14.88 -2.71
N ASP A 58 3.29 16.05 -3.29
CA ASP A 58 3.67 17.26 -2.54
C ASP A 58 4.91 17.03 -1.66
N GLY A 59 5.90 16.33 -2.21
CA GLY A 59 7.16 16.08 -1.55
C GLY A 59 7.14 15.02 -0.44
N ARG A 60 6.02 14.32 -0.24
CA ARG A 60 5.87 13.31 0.81
C ARG A 60 5.36 12.00 0.26
N VAL A 61 5.79 10.89 0.87
CA VAL A 61 5.21 9.58 0.59
C VAL A 61 3.79 9.57 1.14
N GLN A 62 2.82 9.37 0.24
CA GLN A 62 1.40 9.37 0.60
C GLN A 62 0.68 8.09 0.19
N GLY A 63 1.40 7.11 -0.28
CA GLY A 63 0.87 5.80 -0.58
C GLY A 63 2.00 4.86 -0.95
N PHE A 64 1.74 3.58 -0.83
CA PHE A 64 2.71 2.56 -1.23
C PHE A 64 2.04 1.25 -1.56
N ILE A 65 2.73 0.45 -2.36
CA ILE A 65 2.34 -0.91 -2.68
C ILE A 65 3.54 -1.83 -2.46
N ALA A 66 3.30 -3.00 -1.90
CA ALA A 66 4.33 -4.02 -1.72
C ALA A 66 3.94 -5.28 -2.48
N ARG A 67 4.89 -5.81 -3.24
CA ARG A 67 4.68 -7.01 -4.05
C ARG A 67 5.80 -8.00 -3.80
N ASP A 68 5.43 -9.22 -3.42
CA ASP A 68 6.34 -10.36 -3.28
C ASP A 68 6.02 -11.35 -4.41
N GLY A 69 6.84 -11.35 -5.46
CA GLY A 69 6.58 -12.19 -6.63
C GLY A 69 5.24 -11.83 -7.28
N GLU A 70 4.30 -12.75 -7.27
CA GLU A 70 2.96 -12.56 -7.82
C GLU A 70 1.95 -12.06 -6.77
N GLU A 71 2.36 -11.95 -5.51
CA GLU A 71 1.44 -11.55 -4.43
C GLU A 71 1.58 -10.07 -4.08
N ILE A 72 0.44 -9.38 -4.07
CA ILE A 72 0.36 -8.02 -3.50
C ILE A 72 0.19 -8.19 -2.00
N CYS A 73 1.20 -7.78 -1.24
CA CYS A 73 1.21 -7.93 0.22
C CYS A 73 0.57 -6.74 0.93
N ALA A 74 0.62 -5.56 0.31
CA ALA A 74 0.10 -4.34 0.92
C ALA A 74 -0.20 -3.30 -0.16
N LEU A 75 -1.26 -2.53 0.05
CA LEU A 75 -1.57 -1.33 -0.72
C LEU A 75 -2.30 -0.39 0.23
N TYR A 76 -1.63 0.68 0.61
CA TYR A 76 -2.17 1.63 1.57
C TYR A 76 -1.93 3.06 1.11
N LEU A 77 -2.89 3.93 1.38
CA LEU A 77 -2.86 5.34 1.01
C LEU A 77 -3.09 6.18 2.26
N ALA A 78 -2.45 7.36 2.30
CA ALA A 78 -2.71 8.34 3.34
C ALA A 78 -4.15 8.87 3.22
N ASP A 79 -4.67 9.44 4.31
CA ASP A 79 -6.02 9.99 4.33
C ASP A 79 -6.24 11.01 3.22
N GLY A 80 -7.40 10.93 2.57
CA GLY A 80 -7.79 11.87 1.52
C GLY A 80 -7.15 11.64 0.16
N ILE A 81 -6.21 10.70 0.03
CA ILE A 81 -5.48 10.44 -1.21
C ILE A 81 -6.19 9.40 -2.08
N ASN A 82 -7.00 8.54 -1.49
CA ASN A 82 -7.62 7.39 -2.15
C ASN A 82 -8.53 7.75 -3.34
N ARG A 83 -9.00 9.00 -3.44
CA ARG A 83 -9.88 9.45 -4.52
C ARG A 83 -9.16 10.02 -5.73
N ARG A 84 -7.82 10.05 -5.71
CA ARG A 84 -7.00 10.68 -6.76
C ARG A 84 -6.40 9.69 -7.76
N GLY A 85 -6.85 8.44 -7.73
CA GLY A 85 -6.34 7.41 -8.63
C GLY A 85 -4.92 6.93 -8.30
N VAL A 86 -4.42 7.23 -7.11
CA VAL A 86 -3.07 6.86 -6.67
C VAL A 86 -2.93 5.34 -6.57
N GLY A 87 -3.92 4.68 -5.98
CA GLY A 87 -3.91 3.21 -5.86
C GLY A 87 -3.83 2.53 -7.22
N ARG A 88 -4.58 3.02 -8.20
CA ARG A 88 -4.55 2.49 -9.56
C ARG A 88 -3.17 2.67 -10.20
N LYS A 89 -2.56 3.83 -10.02
CA LYS A 89 -1.24 4.11 -10.61
C LYS A 89 -0.15 3.26 -9.95
N LEU A 90 -0.21 3.05 -8.64
CA LEU A 90 0.68 2.13 -7.95
C LEU A 90 0.53 0.71 -8.48
N LEU A 91 -0.70 0.25 -8.65
CA LEU A 91 -0.98 -1.09 -9.16
C LEU A 91 -0.45 -1.26 -10.60
N ILE A 92 -0.68 -0.26 -11.45
CA ILE A 92 -0.17 -0.28 -12.83
C ILE A 92 1.37 -0.36 -12.84
N ALA A 93 2.02 0.40 -11.96
CA ALA A 93 3.48 0.45 -11.89
C ALA A 93 4.10 -0.92 -11.60
N ILE A 94 3.44 -1.75 -10.79
CA ILE A 94 3.98 -3.06 -10.40
C ILE A 94 3.50 -4.21 -11.28
N ARG A 95 2.56 -3.97 -12.18
CA ARG A 95 2.07 -5.00 -13.13
C ARG A 95 3.08 -5.28 -14.23
N ASP A 96 3.94 -4.34 -14.52
CA ASP A 96 4.91 -4.46 -15.61
C ASP A 96 5.79 -5.69 -15.38
N GLY A 97 5.90 -6.53 -16.42
CA GLY A 97 6.66 -7.76 -16.33
C GLY A 97 6.02 -8.88 -15.51
N CYS A 98 4.75 -8.74 -15.13
CA CYS A 98 4.07 -9.71 -14.30
C CYS A 98 2.77 -10.17 -14.98
N ASP A 99 2.69 -11.47 -15.31
CA ASP A 99 1.53 -12.05 -16.00
C ASP A 99 0.35 -12.26 -15.07
N ARG A 100 0.61 -12.48 -13.79
CA ARG A 100 -0.41 -12.80 -12.80
C ARG A 100 -0.13 -12.08 -11.49
N LEU A 101 -1.19 -11.57 -10.88
CA LEU A 101 -1.14 -10.99 -9.54
C LEU A 101 -2.28 -11.55 -8.73
N HIS A 102 -2.02 -11.84 -7.46
CA HIS A 102 -3.07 -12.23 -6.51
C HIS A 102 -2.90 -11.46 -5.21
N LEU A 103 -3.96 -11.40 -4.45
CA LEU A 103 -3.97 -10.72 -3.15
C LEU A 103 -5.04 -11.33 -2.25
N ARG A 104 -4.93 -11.00 -0.96
CA ARG A 104 -5.95 -11.30 0.02
C ARG A 104 -6.45 -10.00 0.61
N SER A 105 -7.75 -9.92 0.85
CA SER A 105 -8.38 -8.75 1.43
C SER A 105 -9.42 -9.20 2.45
N PHE A 106 -9.61 -8.40 3.49
CA PHE A 106 -10.69 -8.66 4.45
C PHE A 106 -12.04 -8.41 3.78
N GLU A 107 -13.03 -9.28 4.04
CA GLU A 107 -14.39 -9.09 3.53
C GLU A 107 -14.97 -7.75 3.97
N ALA A 108 -14.66 -7.31 5.18
CA ALA A 108 -15.11 -6.02 5.71
C ALA A 108 -14.52 -4.80 5.00
N ASN A 109 -13.46 -4.98 4.22
CA ASN A 109 -12.85 -3.89 3.47
C ASN A 109 -13.55 -3.69 2.13
N GLU A 110 -14.74 -3.12 2.17
CA GLU A 110 -15.58 -2.94 0.97
C GLU A 110 -14.93 -2.04 -0.08
N TRP A 111 -14.22 -0.99 0.37
CA TRP A 111 -13.53 -0.10 -0.56
C TRP A 111 -12.45 -0.84 -1.36
N ALA A 112 -11.61 -1.60 -0.68
CA ALA A 112 -10.54 -2.35 -1.33
C ALA A 112 -11.12 -3.40 -2.28
N ASN A 113 -12.14 -4.13 -1.85
CA ASN A 113 -12.75 -5.17 -2.65
C ASN A 113 -13.35 -4.60 -3.94
N ARG A 114 -14.07 -3.49 -3.86
CA ARG A 114 -14.60 -2.81 -5.05
C ARG A 114 -13.49 -2.28 -5.94
N PHE A 115 -12.43 -1.71 -5.34
CA PHE A 115 -11.28 -1.22 -6.08
C PHE A 115 -10.64 -2.33 -6.91
N TYR A 116 -10.35 -3.47 -6.29
CA TYR A 116 -9.71 -4.58 -7.00
C TYR A 116 -10.59 -5.18 -8.09
N LEU A 117 -11.89 -5.28 -7.87
CA LEU A 117 -12.81 -5.73 -8.92
C LEU A 117 -12.77 -4.79 -10.13
N ARG A 118 -12.77 -3.48 -9.90
CA ARG A 118 -12.66 -2.49 -10.99
C ARG A 118 -11.33 -2.59 -11.74
N GLN A 119 -10.27 -3.04 -11.06
CA GLN A 119 -8.96 -3.22 -11.69
C GLN A 119 -8.82 -4.57 -12.41
N GLY A 120 -9.86 -5.37 -12.45
CA GLY A 120 -9.87 -6.62 -13.19
C GLY A 120 -9.56 -7.88 -12.38
N PHE A 121 -9.44 -7.77 -11.07
CA PHE A 121 -9.29 -8.94 -10.21
C PHE A 121 -10.61 -9.68 -10.08
N THR A 122 -10.54 -10.99 -9.94
CA THR A 122 -11.70 -11.86 -9.71
C THR A 122 -11.56 -12.54 -8.36
N GLU A 123 -12.70 -12.86 -7.77
CA GLU A 123 -12.72 -13.59 -6.51
C GLU A 123 -12.39 -15.06 -6.69
#